data_523fb6b8da9174596de2e997198f9b87
#
_entry.id   523fb6b8da9174596de2e997198f9b87
#
_cell.length_a   1.000
_cell.length_b   1.000
_cell.length_c   1.000
_cell.angle_alpha   90.00
_cell.angle_beta   90.00
_cell.angle_gamma   90.00
#
_symmetry.space_group_name_H-M   'P 1'
#
loop_
_entity.id
_entity.type
_entity.pdbx_description
1 polymer ?
#
loop_
_entity_poly.entity_id
_entity_poly.type
_entity_poly.pdbx_seq_one_letter_code
_entity_poly.pdbx_strand_id
1 'polypeptide(L)'
;RKWWTTGALDPRCQILVLMGQTDPEADVYHRQSMVLVPMDTPGVSVVRDLTVFGYHDQHGHGELLFEQVRVPVTNVLAREGDGFLIAQARLGPGRVHHCMRAIGMAERALDLLIRRAGERTAFGKPVAAQGVWQERIAESRMAIDQARLLVLQAAWLVDTRGPADAETRRQVAAIKVIAPRVACDVIDLAIQVHGAA
;
A
#
# COMPACT_ATOMS: atom_id res chain seq x y z
N ARG A 1 -10.82 -18.37 -9.69
CA ARG A 1 -10.49 -18.20 -8.25
C ARG A 1 -9.67 -16.95 -8.03
N LYS A 2 -9.95 -16.19 -6.97
CA LYS A 2 -9.21 -15.01 -6.54
C LYS A 2 -8.78 -15.14 -5.08
N TRP A 3 -7.58 -14.72 -4.79
CA TRP A 3 -7.02 -14.68 -3.44
C TRP A 3 -6.80 -13.22 -2.99
N TRP A 4 -6.78 -13.00 -1.71
CA TRP A 4 -6.50 -11.69 -1.10
C TRP A 4 -7.47 -10.59 -1.55
N THR A 5 -8.75 -10.96 -1.69
CA THR A 5 -9.80 -10.00 -2.03
C THR A 5 -10.20 -9.26 -0.76
N THR A 6 -9.48 -8.17 -0.49
CA THR A 6 -9.68 -7.33 0.71
C THR A 6 -11.08 -6.74 0.70
N GLY A 7 -11.78 -6.88 1.83
CA GLY A 7 -13.14 -6.38 2.02
C GLY A 7 -14.25 -7.29 1.51
N ALA A 8 -13.94 -8.42 0.87
CA ALA A 8 -14.98 -9.34 0.39
C ALA A 8 -15.79 -10.03 1.50
N LEU A 9 -15.25 -10.04 2.73
CA LEU A 9 -15.90 -10.59 3.92
C LEU A 9 -16.67 -9.53 4.73
N ASP A 10 -16.54 -8.25 4.36
CA ASP A 10 -17.31 -7.19 4.99
C ASP A 10 -18.79 -7.36 4.63
N PRO A 11 -19.70 -7.41 5.62
CA PRO A 11 -21.14 -7.58 5.35
C PRO A 11 -21.75 -6.43 4.53
N ARG A 12 -21.03 -5.31 4.40
CA ARG A 12 -21.43 -4.18 3.54
C ARG A 12 -20.93 -4.32 2.11
N CYS A 13 -20.09 -5.32 1.80
CA CYS A 13 -19.58 -5.55 0.45
C CYS A 13 -20.71 -6.07 -0.45
N GLN A 14 -21.18 -5.24 -1.36
CA GLN A 14 -22.24 -5.56 -2.28
C GLN A 14 -21.75 -5.87 -3.69
N ILE A 15 -20.56 -5.37 -4.06
CA ILE A 15 -20.05 -5.48 -5.42
C ILE A 15 -18.54 -5.71 -5.44
N LEU A 16 -18.09 -6.51 -6.38
CA LEU A 16 -16.69 -6.78 -6.67
C LEU A 16 -16.26 -6.09 -7.95
N VAL A 17 -15.08 -5.48 -7.95
CA VAL A 17 -14.40 -5.08 -9.19
C VAL A 17 -13.46 -6.21 -9.56
N LEU A 18 -13.92 -7.10 -10.43
CA LEU A 18 -13.20 -8.30 -10.81
C LEU A 18 -12.32 -8.02 -12.03
N MET A 19 -11.00 -8.17 -11.88
CA MET A 19 -10.07 -8.18 -13.01
C MET A 19 -9.81 -9.62 -13.43
N GLY A 20 -10.07 -9.94 -14.68
CA GLY A 20 -9.87 -11.28 -15.24
C GLY A 20 -9.19 -11.22 -16.61
N GLN A 21 -8.54 -12.32 -16.98
CA GLN A 21 -8.01 -12.48 -18.33
C GLN A 21 -9.16 -12.86 -19.28
N THR A 22 -9.37 -12.05 -20.31
CA THR A 22 -10.44 -12.22 -21.29
C THR A 22 -9.92 -12.67 -22.65
N ASP A 23 -8.73 -12.19 -23.06
CA ASP A 23 -8.08 -12.60 -24.29
C ASP A 23 -6.58 -12.90 -24.04
N PRO A 24 -6.18 -14.18 -23.91
CA PRO A 24 -4.77 -14.56 -23.72
C PRO A 24 -3.86 -14.21 -24.91
N GLU A 25 -4.41 -14.14 -26.11
CA GLU A 25 -3.65 -13.91 -27.35
C GLU A 25 -3.47 -12.44 -27.68
N ALA A 26 -4.19 -11.54 -27.02
CA ALA A 26 -4.04 -10.11 -27.19
C ALA A 26 -2.65 -9.61 -26.74
N ASP A 27 -2.32 -8.38 -27.09
CA ASP A 27 -1.14 -7.69 -26.56
C ASP A 27 -1.14 -7.73 -25.02
N VAL A 28 0.04 -7.83 -24.42
CA VAL A 28 0.23 -8.04 -22.96
C VAL A 28 -0.53 -7.05 -22.08
N TYR A 29 -0.76 -5.83 -22.55
CA TYR A 29 -1.49 -4.79 -21.82
C TYR A 29 -3.00 -4.82 -22.05
N HIS A 30 -3.49 -5.66 -22.99
CA HIS A 30 -4.90 -5.78 -23.37
C HIS A 30 -5.52 -7.16 -23.09
N ARG A 31 -4.82 -8.01 -22.35
CA ARG A 31 -5.29 -9.37 -22.00
C ARG A 31 -6.37 -9.41 -20.95
N GLN A 32 -6.49 -8.36 -20.14
CA GLN A 32 -7.36 -8.33 -18.98
C GLN A 32 -8.47 -7.29 -19.15
N SER A 33 -9.64 -7.64 -18.62
CA SER A 33 -10.78 -6.73 -18.49
C SER A 33 -11.17 -6.58 -17.01
N MET A 34 -11.85 -5.49 -16.68
CA MET A 34 -12.47 -5.30 -15.38
C MET A 34 -14.00 -5.37 -15.52
N VAL A 35 -14.61 -6.12 -14.61
CA VAL A 35 -16.06 -6.37 -14.63
C VAL A 35 -16.63 -6.15 -13.22
N LEU A 36 -17.77 -5.47 -13.14
CA LEU A 36 -18.52 -5.34 -11.91
C LEU A 36 -19.36 -6.61 -11.68
N VAL A 37 -19.14 -7.24 -10.54
CA VAL A 37 -19.86 -8.48 -10.18
C VAL A 37 -20.52 -8.28 -8.82
N PRO A 38 -21.86 -8.23 -8.74
CA PRO A 38 -22.56 -8.23 -7.46
C PRO A 38 -22.20 -9.47 -6.62
N MET A 39 -22.09 -9.30 -5.30
CA MET A 39 -21.69 -10.39 -4.40
C MET A 39 -22.71 -11.54 -4.35
N ASP A 40 -23.99 -11.25 -4.59
CA ASP A 40 -25.11 -12.19 -4.61
C ASP A 40 -25.31 -12.88 -5.97
N THR A 41 -24.43 -12.62 -6.95
CA THR A 41 -24.52 -13.25 -8.28
C THR A 41 -24.35 -14.77 -8.15
N PRO A 42 -25.25 -15.58 -8.72
CA PRO A 42 -25.11 -17.03 -8.72
C PRO A 42 -23.74 -17.47 -9.26
N GLY A 43 -23.07 -18.37 -8.53
CA GLY A 43 -21.73 -18.86 -8.86
C GLY A 43 -20.59 -18.08 -8.19
N VAL A 44 -20.87 -17.00 -7.48
CA VAL A 44 -19.90 -16.33 -6.61
C VAL A 44 -19.96 -16.97 -5.23
N SER A 45 -18.82 -17.43 -4.72
CA SER A 45 -18.73 -17.97 -3.36
C SER A 45 -17.46 -17.48 -2.64
N VAL A 46 -17.61 -17.19 -1.36
CA VAL A 46 -16.49 -16.93 -0.45
C VAL A 46 -16.04 -18.28 0.12
N VAL A 47 -14.83 -18.70 -0.21
CA VAL A 47 -14.27 -19.99 0.21
C VAL A 47 -13.78 -19.93 1.65
N ARG A 48 -13.03 -18.89 1.99
CA ARG A 48 -12.47 -18.66 3.35
C ARG A 48 -11.90 -17.27 3.51
N ASP A 49 -11.65 -16.89 4.76
CA ASP A 49 -10.79 -15.77 5.14
C ASP A 49 -9.32 -16.20 5.12
N LEU A 50 -8.45 -15.32 4.64
CA LEU A 50 -7.00 -15.50 4.60
C LEU A 50 -6.36 -14.63 5.68
N THR A 51 -5.60 -15.26 6.57
CA THR A 51 -4.90 -14.56 7.66
C THR A 51 -3.59 -13.95 7.19
N VAL A 52 -3.21 -12.81 7.77
CA VAL A 52 -1.90 -12.17 7.60
C VAL A 52 -1.13 -12.31 8.91
N PHE A 53 0.01 -12.99 8.90
CA PHE A 53 0.79 -13.32 10.09
C PHE A 53 -0.04 -13.98 11.22
N GLY A 54 -1.04 -14.78 10.86
CA GLY A 54 -1.94 -15.43 11.81
C GLY A 54 -3.09 -14.55 12.33
N TYR A 55 -3.20 -13.31 11.89
CA TYR A 55 -4.26 -12.38 12.27
C TYR A 55 -5.35 -12.28 11.20
N HIS A 56 -6.59 -12.18 11.64
CA HIS A 56 -7.73 -11.80 10.80
C HIS A 56 -7.85 -10.28 10.75
N ASP A 57 -7.92 -9.71 9.56
CA ASP A 57 -8.21 -8.28 9.43
C ASP A 57 -9.71 -8.01 9.66
N GLN A 58 -10.04 -6.81 10.12
CA GLN A 58 -11.42 -6.41 10.43
C GLN A 58 -12.39 -6.62 9.26
N HIS A 59 -11.92 -6.41 8.02
CA HIS A 59 -12.72 -6.57 6.80
C HIS A 59 -12.37 -7.82 6.01
N GLY A 60 -11.46 -8.62 6.52
CA GLY A 60 -10.99 -9.86 5.95
C GLY A 60 -10.27 -9.74 4.60
N HIS A 61 -9.60 -10.82 4.23
CA HIS A 61 -8.99 -11.02 2.92
C HIS A 61 -9.55 -12.31 2.32
N GLY A 62 -10.61 -12.21 1.53
CA GLY A 62 -11.33 -13.38 1.05
C GLY A 62 -10.60 -14.15 -0.05
N GLU A 63 -10.69 -15.47 0.02
CA GLU A 63 -10.53 -16.34 -1.13
C GLU A 63 -11.91 -16.52 -1.78
N LEU A 64 -12.03 -16.11 -3.04
CA LEU A 64 -13.27 -16.16 -3.81
C LEU A 64 -13.17 -17.17 -4.95
N LEU A 65 -14.28 -17.87 -5.19
CA LEU A 65 -14.47 -18.74 -6.34
C LEU A 65 -15.58 -18.17 -7.22
N PHE A 66 -15.38 -18.25 -8.53
CA PHE A 66 -16.32 -17.82 -9.56
C PHE A 66 -16.55 -19.01 -10.50
N GLU A 67 -17.78 -19.54 -10.53
CA GLU A 67 -18.15 -20.70 -11.34
C GLU A 67 -19.38 -20.38 -12.16
N GLN A 68 -19.22 -20.35 -13.48
CA GLN A 68 -20.30 -20.04 -14.43
C GLN A 68 -21.06 -18.74 -14.13
N VAL A 69 -20.36 -17.74 -13.53
CA VAL A 69 -20.93 -16.44 -13.19
C VAL A 69 -21.30 -15.69 -14.46
N ARG A 70 -22.53 -15.23 -14.52
CA ARG A 70 -23.06 -14.44 -15.65
C ARG A 70 -23.49 -13.07 -15.15
N VAL A 71 -23.00 -12.02 -15.79
CA VAL A 71 -23.37 -10.62 -15.55
C VAL A 71 -23.67 -9.94 -16.87
N PRO A 72 -24.47 -8.85 -16.88
CA PRO A 72 -24.69 -8.07 -18.09
C PRO A 72 -23.39 -7.55 -18.69
N VAL A 73 -23.30 -7.45 -20.01
CA VAL A 73 -22.11 -6.89 -20.69
C VAL A 73 -21.86 -5.43 -20.31
N THR A 74 -22.89 -4.71 -19.91
CA THR A 74 -22.81 -3.33 -19.39
C THR A 74 -22.02 -3.21 -18.09
N ASN A 75 -21.74 -4.32 -17.41
CA ASN A 75 -20.89 -4.36 -16.21
C ASN A 75 -19.39 -4.36 -16.54
N VAL A 76 -19.00 -4.46 -17.80
CA VAL A 76 -17.61 -4.30 -18.23
C VAL A 76 -17.23 -2.82 -18.07
N LEU A 77 -16.18 -2.56 -17.33
CA LEU A 77 -15.66 -1.20 -17.14
C LEU A 77 -14.84 -0.77 -18.36
N ALA A 78 -15.20 0.39 -18.92
CA ALA A 78 -14.65 0.91 -20.17
C ALA A 78 -14.86 -0.08 -21.34
N ARG A 79 -13.82 -0.76 -21.77
CA ARG A 79 -13.88 -1.73 -22.88
C ARG A 79 -13.21 -3.03 -22.47
N GLU A 80 -13.53 -4.09 -23.17
CA GLU A 80 -12.78 -5.34 -23.07
C GLU A 80 -11.30 -5.08 -23.42
N GLY A 81 -10.38 -5.64 -22.62
CA GLY A 81 -8.95 -5.42 -22.74
C GLY A 81 -8.39 -4.19 -21.99
N ASP A 82 -9.25 -3.30 -21.46
CA ASP A 82 -8.80 -2.09 -20.76
C ASP A 82 -8.47 -2.32 -19.27
N GLY A 83 -8.51 -3.55 -18.77
CA GLY A 83 -8.32 -3.84 -17.34
C GLY A 83 -7.00 -3.35 -16.78
N PHE A 84 -5.91 -3.54 -17.51
CA PHE A 84 -4.59 -3.05 -17.09
C PHE A 84 -4.53 -1.52 -17.05
N LEU A 85 -5.09 -0.85 -18.06
CA LEU A 85 -5.14 0.62 -18.13
C LEU A 85 -5.90 1.21 -16.94
N ILE A 86 -7.07 0.64 -16.62
CA ILE A 86 -7.88 1.05 -15.47
C ILE A 86 -7.10 0.86 -14.16
N ALA A 87 -6.43 -0.29 -14.00
CA ALA A 87 -5.61 -0.55 -12.82
C ALA A 87 -4.49 0.48 -12.67
N GLN A 88 -3.77 0.83 -13.74
CA GLN A 88 -2.69 1.81 -13.71
C GLN A 88 -3.18 3.23 -13.39
N ALA A 89 -4.31 3.63 -13.95
CA ALA A 89 -4.92 4.94 -13.66
C ALA A 89 -5.23 5.10 -12.17
N ARG A 90 -5.76 4.05 -11.53
CA ARG A 90 -6.04 4.06 -10.09
C ARG A 90 -4.78 3.99 -9.23
N LEU A 91 -3.76 3.21 -9.63
CA LEU A 91 -2.56 2.97 -8.84
C LEU A 91 -1.62 4.19 -8.78
N GLY A 92 -1.63 5.07 -9.76
CA GLY A 92 -0.78 6.27 -9.79
C GLY A 92 -0.96 7.13 -8.53
N PRO A 93 -2.13 7.74 -8.32
CA PRO A 93 -2.43 8.52 -7.11
C PRO A 93 -2.33 7.70 -5.82
N GLY A 94 -2.71 6.42 -5.85
CA GLY A 94 -2.59 5.51 -4.72
C GLY A 94 -1.15 5.35 -4.22
N ARG A 95 -0.15 5.39 -5.09
CA ARG A 95 1.27 5.32 -4.71
C ARG A 95 1.70 6.54 -3.88
N VAL A 96 1.27 7.75 -4.25
CA VAL A 96 1.55 8.98 -3.49
C VAL A 96 0.93 8.88 -2.08
N HIS A 97 -0.35 8.49 -2.00
CA HIS A 97 -1.05 8.29 -0.74
C HIS A 97 -0.34 7.26 0.17
N HIS A 98 0.03 6.10 -0.35
CA HIS A 98 0.72 5.08 0.44
C HIS A 98 2.10 5.54 0.92
N CYS A 99 2.84 6.29 0.11
CA CYS A 99 4.13 6.84 0.51
C CYS A 99 3.98 7.85 1.64
N MET A 100 2.97 8.73 1.59
CA MET A 100 2.71 9.68 2.67
C MET A 100 2.28 8.96 3.97
N ARG A 101 1.51 7.88 3.89
CA ARG A 101 1.20 7.03 5.06
C ARG A 101 2.45 6.39 5.65
N ALA A 102 3.37 5.89 4.81
CA ALA A 102 4.65 5.34 5.27
C ALA A 102 5.48 6.39 6.03
N ILE A 103 5.51 7.62 5.53
CA ILE A 103 6.15 8.76 6.23
C ILE A 103 5.47 9.03 7.58
N GLY A 104 4.15 9.02 7.66
CA GLY A 104 3.43 9.16 8.93
C GLY A 104 3.75 8.05 9.95
N MET A 105 3.94 6.82 9.48
CA MET A 105 4.40 5.72 10.34
C MET A 105 5.84 5.95 10.83
N ALA A 106 6.74 6.43 9.96
CA ALA A 106 8.11 6.77 10.34
C ALA A 106 8.16 7.90 11.38
N GLU A 107 7.34 8.95 11.22
CA GLU A 107 7.19 10.02 12.22
C GLU A 107 6.79 9.46 13.58
N ARG A 108 5.74 8.66 13.59
CA ARG A 108 5.27 8.04 14.83
C ARG A 108 6.33 7.15 15.47
N ALA A 109 7.07 6.40 14.68
CA ALA A 109 8.15 5.54 15.16
C ALA A 109 9.30 6.37 15.75
N LEU A 110 9.68 7.48 15.10
CA LEU A 110 10.73 8.40 15.60
C LEU A 110 10.32 9.04 16.93
N ASP A 111 9.07 9.48 17.08
CA ASP A 111 8.55 10.02 18.34
C ASP A 111 8.65 8.98 19.49
N LEU A 112 8.27 7.74 19.21
CA LEU A 112 8.37 6.64 20.19
C LEU A 112 9.82 6.30 20.51
N LEU A 113 10.70 6.30 19.52
CA LEU A 113 12.14 6.08 19.67
C LEU A 113 12.76 7.14 20.60
N ILE A 114 12.51 8.42 20.34
CA ILE A 114 13.05 9.55 21.13
C ILE A 114 12.57 9.45 22.59
N ARG A 115 11.28 9.21 22.79
CA ARG A 115 10.72 9.05 24.13
C ARG A 115 11.40 7.89 24.86
N ARG A 116 11.43 6.71 24.25
CA ARG A 116 12.03 5.52 24.87
C ARG A 116 13.52 5.68 25.14
N ALA A 117 14.27 6.30 24.24
CA ALA A 117 15.69 6.57 24.42
C ALA A 117 15.96 7.50 25.63
N GLY A 118 15.05 8.43 25.90
CA GLY A 118 15.11 9.30 27.08
C GLY A 118 14.80 8.57 28.39
N GLU A 119 13.85 7.64 28.37
CA GLU A 119 13.40 6.89 29.56
C GLU A 119 14.31 5.71 29.91
N ARG A 120 14.81 5.00 28.91
CA ARG A 120 15.63 3.80 29.10
C ARG A 120 17.04 4.13 29.54
N THR A 121 17.46 3.60 30.67
CA THR A 121 18.84 3.69 31.16
C THR A 121 19.61 2.41 30.82
N ALA A 122 20.80 2.57 30.26
CA ALA A 122 21.76 1.48 30.01
C ALA A 122 23.18 2.01 30.22
N PHE A 123 24.01 1.19 30.81
CA PHE A 123 25.40 1.57 31.15
C PHE A 123 25.50 2.86 32.00
N GLY A 124 24.58 2.99 32.97
CA GLY A 124 24.58 4.09 33.95
C GLY A 124 24.05 5.45 33.48
N LYS A 125 23.52 5.54 32.24
CA LYS A 125 22.97 6.81 31.69
C LYS A 125 21.80 6.53 30.73
N PRO A 126 20.95 7.54 30.47
CA PRO A 126 19.91 7.41 29.44
C PRO A 126 20.51 7.02 28.09
N VAL A 127 19.82 6.16 27.35
CA VAL A 127 20.25 5.73 26.00
C VAL A 127 20.41 6.94 25.07
N ALA A 128 19.56 7.95 25.18
CA ALA A 128 19.65 9.21 24.42
C ALA A 128 20.95 10.01 24.68
N ALA A 129 21.66 9.75 25.79
CA ALA A 129 22.94 10.39 26.10
C ALA A 129 24.14 9.72 25.40
N GLN A 130 23.91 8.65 24.64
CA GLN A 130 24.95 7.96 23.87
C GLN A 130 25.00 8.55 22.45
N GLY A 131 26.20 8.93 21.98
CA GLY A 131 26.41 9.59 20.69
C GLY A 131 25.82 8.83 19.49
N VAL A 132 25.93 7.49 19.49
CA VAL A 132 25.34 6.65 18.43
C VAL A 132 23.82 6.80 18.29
N TRP A 133 23.12 7.00 19.41
CA TRP A 133 21.67 7.19 19.36
C TRP A 133 21.28 8.61 18.94
N GLN A 134 22.08 9.61 19.32
CA GLN A 134 21.90 10.99 18.85
C GLN A 134 22.09 11.09 17.33
N GLU A 135 23.14 10.44 16.80
CA GLU A 135 23.37 10.33 15.35
C GLU A 135 22.20 9.68 14.63
N ARG A 136 21.75 8.49 15.09
CA ARG A 136 20.63 7.76 14.49
C ARG A 136 19.31 8.54 14.51
N ILE A 137 19.04 9.28 15.59
CA ILE A 137 17.86 10.16 15.68
C ILE A 137 17.95 11.28 14.66
N ALA A 138 19.10 11.93 14.54
CA ALA A 138 19.32 13.01 13.59
C ALA A 138 19.21 12.52 12.14
N GLU A 139 19.84 11.39 11.80
CA GLU A 139 19.74 10.78 10.47
C GLU A 139 18.30 10.37 10.12
N SER A 140 17.57 9.77 11.08
CA SER A 140 16.16 9.42 10.90
C SER A 140 15.31 10.66 10.60
N ARG A 141 15.52 11.75 11.33
CA ARG A 141 14.82 13.02 11.08
C ARG A 141 15.09 13.54 9.66
N MET A 142 16.37 13.63 9.27
CA MET A 142 16.76 14.08 7.95
C MET A 142 16.19 13.19 6.83
N ALA A 143 16.24 11.87 6.99
CA ALA A 143 15.69 10.92 6.02
C ALA A 143 14.17 11.06 5.83
N ILE A 144 13.43 11.26 6.93
CA ILE A 144 11.98 11.49 6.88
C ILE A 144 11.67 12.80 6.14
N ASP A 145 12.40 13.88 6.43
CA ASP A 145 12.17 15.18 5.79
C ASP A 145 12.48 15.13 4.29
N GLN A 146 13.59 14.50 3.89
CA GLN A 146 13.93 14.28 2.48
C GLN A 146 12.85 13.46 1.75
N ALA A 147 12.41 12.35 2.36
CA ALA A 147 11.37 11.51 1.77
C ALA A 147 10.03 12.26 1.63
N ARG A 148 9.66 13.07 2.63
CA ARG A 148 8.46 13.89 2.60
C ARG A 148 8.50 14.91 1.46
N LEU A 149 9.60 15.64 1.33
CA LEU A 149 9.76 16.64 0.25
C LEU A 149 9.67 15.97 -1.12
N LEU A 150 10.26 14.78 -1.28
CA LEU A 150 10.17 14.02 -2.52
C LEU A 150 8.73 13.60 -2.85
N VAL A 151 7.95 13.19 -1.83
CA VAL A 151 6.53 12.82 -2.03
C VAL A 151 5.68 14.05 -2.35
N LEU A 152 5.93 15.17 -1.70
CA LEU A 152 5.24 16.44 -2.01
C LEU A 152 5.54 16.90 -3.44
N GLN A 153 6.80 16.78 -3.89
CA GLN A 153 7.17 17.06 -5.27
C GLN A 153 6.43 16.14 -6.26
N ALA A 154 6.34 14.84 -5.96
CA ALA A 154 5.59 13.91 -6.80
C ALA A 154 4.09 14.27 -6.87
N ALA A 155 3.48 14.66 -5.75
CA ALA A 155 2.10 15.12 -5.72
C ALA A 155 1.89 16.38 -6.57
N TRP A 156 2.77 17.36 -6.41
CA TRP A 156 2.75 18.59 -7.22
C TRP A 156 2.89 18.32 -8.72
N LEU A 157 3.75 17.38 -9.13
CA LEU A 157 3.87 16.97 -10.54
C LEU A 157 2.59 16.30 -11.05
N VAL A 158 1.93 15.47 -10.24
CA VAL A 158 0.63 14.88 -10.60
C VAL A 158 -0.41 15.97 -10.86
N ASP A 159 -0.45 17.00 -10.01
CA ASP A 159 -1.42 18.11 -10.12
C ASP A 159 -1.13 19.03 -11.29
N THR A 160 0.14 19.29 -11.60
CA THR A 160 0.54 20.31 -12.60
C THR A 160 0.77 19.76 -13.98
N ARG A 161 1.27 18.51 -14.11
CA ARG A 161 1.61 17.86 -15.38
C ARG A 161 0.75 16.65 -15.71
N GLY A 162 0.01 16.15 -14.71
CA GLY A 162 -0.81 14.96 -14.85
C GLY A 162 -0.06 13.64 -14.69
N PRO A 163 -0.79 12.54 -14.46
CA PRO A 163 -0.21 11.22 -14.17
C PRO A 163 0.43 10.54 -15.42
N ALA A 164 0.11 10.99 -16.62
CA ALA A 164 0.64 10.44 -17.87
C ALA A 164 2.00 11.03 -18.28
N ASP A 165 2.41 12.15 -17.66
CA ASP A 165 3.71 12.79 -17.94
C ASP A 165 4.88 11.88 -17.53
N ALA A 166 5.94 11.86 -18.33
CA ALA A 166 7.07 10.95 -18.11
C ALA A 166 7.85 11.27 -16.82
N GLU A 167 8.04 12.56 -16.51
CA GLU A 167 8.71 13.01 -15.30
C GLU A 167 7.86 12.66 -14.06
N THR A 168 6.53 12.88 -14.14
CA THR A 168 5.58 12.50 -13.08
C THR A 168 5.67 11.01 -12.79
N ARG A 169 5.65 10.16 -13.83
CA ARG A 169 5.77 8.70 -13.63
C ARG A 169 7.10 8.30 -12.99
N ARG A 170 8.21 8.91 -13.44
CA ARG A 170 9.53 8.67 -12.86
C ARG A 170 9.57 9.03 -11.38
N GLN A 171 9.02 10.20 -11.03
CA GLN A 171 9.00 10.67 -9.65
C GLN A 171 8.10 9.80 -8.75
N VAL A 172 6.91 9.41 -9.24
CA VAL A 172 6.01 8.49 -8.54
C VAL A 172 6.66 7.11 -8.34
N ALA A 173 7.48 6.64 -9.27
CA ALA A 173 8.25 5.41 -9.08
C ALA A 173 9.34 5.58 -8.02
N ALA A 174 10.07 6.71 -8.01
CA ALA A 174 11.14 6.99 -7.05
C ALA A 174 10.63 7.03 -5.61
N ILE A 175 9.52 7.71 -5.34
CA ILE A 175 8.95 7.77 -3.97
C ILE A 175 8.54 6.40 -3.45
N LYS A 176 8.10 5.50 -4.34
CA LYS A 176 7.70 4.13 -3.97
C LYS A 176 8.89 3.27 -3.52
N VAL A 177 10.10 3.66 -3.89
CA VAL A 177 11.35 3.03 -3.41
C VAL A 177 11.81 3.66 -2.09
N ILE A 178 11.85 4.99 -2.02
CA ILE A 178 12.46 5.73 -0.91
C ILE A 178 11.58 5.71 0.35
N ALA A 179 10.30 6.09 0.23
CA ALA A 179 9.45 6.25 1.41
C ALA A 179 9.28 4.97 2.26
N PRO A 180 9.02 3.78 1.68
CA PRO A 180 8.95 2.56 2.49
C PRO A 180 10.30 2.16 3.08
N ARG A 181 11.42 2.39 2.39
CA ARG A 181 12.77 2.13 2.94
C ARG A 181 13.00 2.96 4.19
N VAL A 182 12.81 4.28 4.12
CA VAL A 182 12.93 5.17 5.27
C VAL A 182 12.02 4.75 6.42
N ALA A 183 10.77 4.38 6.11
CA ALA A 183 9.85 3.92 7.14
C ALA A 183 10.33 2.64 7.84
N CYS A 184 10.82 1.65 7.08
CA CYS A 184 11.36 0.41 7.63
C CYS A 184 12.58 0.67 8.51
N ASP A 185 13.53 1.50 8.05
CA ASP A 185 14.76 1.80 8.77
C ASP A 185 14.46 2.49 10.12
N VAL A 186 13.57 3.48 10.13
CA VAL A 186 13.19 4.20 11.37
C VAL A 186 12.39 3.32 12.32
N ILE A 187 11.49 2.49 11.80
CA ILE A 187 10.70 1.55 12.62
C ILE A 187 11.63 0.50 13.25
N ASP A 188 12.58 -0.05 12.49
CA ASP A 188 13.57 -0.99 13.04
C ASP A 188 14.37 -0.37 14.19
N LEU A 189 14.89 0.86 14.01
CA LEU A 189 15.58 1.59 15.07
C LEU A 189 14.69 1.80 16.30
N ALA A 190 13.42 2.10 16.11
CA ALA A 190 12.47 2.24 17.22
C ALA A 190 12.28 0.91 17.96
N ILE A 191 12.17 -0.21 17.25
CA ILE A 191 12.11 -1.56 17.85
C ILE A 191 13.39 -1.84 18.65
N GLN A 192 14.56 -1.54 18.09
CA GLN A 192 15.85 -1.77 18.78
C GLN A 192 15.97 -1.00 20.09
N VAL A 193 15.55 0.26 20.14
CA VAL A 193 15.62 1.06 21.38
C VAL A 193 14.67 0.56 22.47
N HIS A 194 13.52 -0.04 22.07
CA HIS A 194 12.59 -0.65 23.02
C HIS A 194 13.18 -1.92 23.64
N GLY A 195 13.95 -2.69 22.89
CA GLY A 195 14.48 -3.98 23.32
C GLY A 195 13.40 -5.04 23.40
N ALA A 196 13.41 -5.83 24.48
CA ALA A 196 12.44 -6.90 24.72
C ALA A 196 11.23 -6.43 25.57
N ALA A 197 10.96 -5.15 25.61
CA ALA A 197 9.87 -4.56 26.39
C ALA A 197 8.53 -4.65 25.67
#